data_d00a4224c32aa402ec0d0fc80078b1fc
#
_entry.id   d00a4224c32aa402ec0d0fc80078b1fc
#
_cell.length_a   1.000
_cell.length_b   1.000
_cell.length_c   1.000
_cell.angle_alpha   90.00
_cell.angle_beta   90.00
_cell.angle_gamma   90.00
#
_symmetry.space_group_name_H-M   'P 1'
#
loop_
_entity.id
_entity.type
_entity.pdbx_description
1 polymer ?
#
loop_
_entity_poly.entity_id
_entity_poly.type
_entity_poly.pdbx_seq_one_letter_code
_entity_poly.pdbx_strand_id
1 'polypeptide(L)'
;EEDKIEKIIDAGRFTQTSTNMQDVSYTIVKDSIPELRRMTLGTLNAMADKMLGSEETPKHLLKYAHMWKRMYESFVENPDGPDQLFFKAPLLIIVKAQNEIDGGLASAKMELMIDALGLGTYFSGFFERAASMNPKIGEMIGLKEGEKIISCMVVGYPRVEYKRTVPRKPARVTRM
;
A
#
# COMPACT_ATOMS: atom_id res chain seq x y z
N GLU A 1 10.31 -1.95 -16.61
CA GLU A 1 9.98 -2.81 -17.74
C GLU A 1 8.45 -2.86 -17.85
N GLU A 2 7.90 -2.30 -18.93
CA GLU A 2 6.45 -2.16 -19.12
C GLU A 2 5.75 -3.51 -19.25
N ASP A 3 6.37 -4.47 -19.92
CA ASP A 3 5.88 -5.84 -20.09
C ASP A 3 5.61 -6.55 -18.75
N LYS A 4 6.43 -6.30 -17.74
CA LYS A 4 6.20 -6.84 -16.39
C LYS A 4 4.98 -6.21 -15.72
N ILE A 5 4.81 -4.89 -15.89
CA ILE A 5 3.64 -4.18 -15.34
C ILE A 5 2.36 -4.73 -15.97
N GLU A 6 2.34 -4.90 -17.29
CA GLU A 6 1.20 -5.47 -18.01
C GLU A 6 0.83 -6.86 -17.49
N LYS A 7 1.81 -7.75 -17.29
CA LYS A 7 1.58 -9.08 -16.73
C LYS A 7 1.00 -9.04 -15.31
N ILE A 8 1.49 -8.12 -14.47
CA ILE A 8 0.98 -7.93 -13.11
C ILE A 8 -0.48 -7.45 -13.15
N ILE A 9 -0.80 -6.47 -14.00
CA ILE A 9 -2.16 -5.96 -14.16
C ILE A 9 -3.08 -7.05 -14.72
N ASP A 10 -2.63 -7.83 -15.70
CA ASP A 10 -3.40 -8.95 -16.23
C ASP A 10 -3.71 -10.01 -15.17
N ALA A 11 -2.77 -10.34 -14.31
CA ALA A 11 -3.01 -11.26 -13.20
C ALA A 11 -4.14 -10.76 -12.27
N GLY A 12 -4.20 -9.46 -12.01
CA GLY A 12 -5.31 -8.83 -11.28
C GLY A 12 -6.61 -8.84 -12.12
N ARG A 13 -6.55 -8.41 -13.36
CA ARG A 13 -7.71 -8.29 -14.27
C ARG A 13 -8.43 -9.62 -14.52
N PHE A 14 -7.71 -10.73 -14.58
CA PHE A 14 -8.28 -12.07 -14.74
C PHE A 14 -8.72 -12.72 -13.41
N THR A 15 -8.83 -11.94 -12.34
CA THR A 15 -9.39 -12.42 -11.08
C THR A 15 -10.93 -12.46 -11.17
N GLN A 16 -11.52 -13.49 -10.59
CA GLN A 16 -12.98 -13.56 -10.47
C GLN A 16 -13.47 -12.42 -9.57
N THR A 17 -14.59 -11.83 -9.94
CA THR A 17 -15.28 -10.81 -9.16
C THR A 17 -16.71 -11.25 -8.84
N SER A 18 -17.28 -10.69 -7.77
CA SER A 18 -18.67 -10.93 -7.39
C SER A 18 -19.60 -10.66 -8.56
N THR A 19 -20.44 -11.66 -8.92
CA THR A 19 -21.36 -11.59 -10.07
C THR A 19 -20.72 -11.11 -11.38
N ASN A 20 -19.42 -11.31 -11.53
CA ASN A 20 -18.63 -10.85 -12.69
C ASN A 20 -18.72 -9.34 -12.94
N MET A 21 -18.74 -8.54 -11.87
CA MET A 21 -18.85 -7.07 -11.95
C MET A 21 -17.64 -6.42 -12.63
N GLN A 22 -16.44 -7.01 -12.49
CA GLN A 22 -15.18 -6.53 -13.08
C GLN A 22 -14.87 -5.06 -12.72
N ASP A 23 -15.19 -4.67 -11.50
CA ASP A 23 -15.11 -3.30 -10.99
C ASP A 23 -13.75 -2.94 -10.39
N VAL A 24 -12.79 -3.87 -10.41
CA VAL A 24 -11.44 -3.60 -9.91
C VAL A 24 -10.67 -2.71 -10.88
N SER A 25 -10.14 -1.62 -10.37
CA SER A 25 -9.35 -0.66 -11.14
C SER A 25 -7.95 -0.45 -10.54
N TYR A 26 -7.01 -0.02 -11.36
CA TYR A 26 -5.60 0.09 -10.98
C TYR A 26 -5.07 1.47 -11.30
N THR A 27 -4.27 2.04 -10.40
CA THR A 27 -3.47 3.25 -10.67
C THR A 27 -2.00 2.89 -10.59
N ILE A 28 -1.28 3.12 -11.69
CA ILE A 28 0.16 2.95 -11.78
C ILE A 28 0.81 4.29 -11.48
N VAL A 29 1.68 4.33 -10.46
CA VAL A 29 2.40 5.55 -10.07
C VAL A 29 3.89 5.31 -10.23
N LYS A 30 4.55 6.16 -11.00
CA LYS A 30 6.00 6.22 -11.24
C LYS A 30 6.53 7.61 -10.93
N ASP A 31 6.35 8.55 -11.83
CA ASP A 31 6.92 9.90 -11.73
C ASP A 31 6.35 10.74 -10.58
N SER A 32 5.12 10.44 -10.18
CA SER A 32 4.43 11.14 -9.08
C SER A 32 4.70 10.54 -7.70
N ILE A 33 5.55 9.52 -7.57
CA ILE A 33 5.89 8.91 -6.26
C ILE A 33 6.42 9.95 -5.26
N PRO A 34 7.32 10.90 -5.61
CA PRO A 34 7.80 11.89 -4.66
C PRO A 34 6.69 12.77 -4.08
N GLU A 35 5.75 13.20 -4.91
CA GLU A 35 4.63 14.02 -4.46
C GLU A 35 3.67 13.21 -3.58
N LEU A 36 3.35 12.00 -3.99
CA LEU A 36 2.50 11.09 -3.22
C LEU A 36 3.11 10.76 -1.85
N ARG A 37 4.44 10.56 -1.81
CA ARG A 37 5.22 10.39 -0.57
C ARG A 37 5.08 11.61 0.34
N ARG A 38 5.26 12.81 -0.20
CA ARG A 38 5.14 14.07 0.53
C ARG A 38 3.76 14.22 1.17
N MET A 39 2.70 14.02 0.39
CA MET A 39 1.32 14.12 0.85
C MET A 39 1.02 13.07 1.93
N THR A 40 1.45 11.84 1.73
CA THR A 40 1.25 10.73 2.68
C THR A 40 1.93 11.02 4.01
N LEU A 41 3.22 11.36 3.99
CA LEU A 41 3.97 11.66 5.21
C LEU A 41 3.44 12.88 5.95
N GLY A 42 3.05 13.94 5.25
CA GLY A 42 2.41 15.11 5.85
C GLY A 42 1.08 14.77 6.54
N THR A 43 0.28 13.92 5.92
CA THR A 43 -0.99 13.45 6.50
C THR A 43 -0.75 12.58 7.74
N LEU A 44 0.20 11.64 7.67
CA LEU A 44 0.57 10.79 8.81
C LEU A 44 1.10 11.61 9.98
N ASN A 45 1.90 12.65 9.69
CA ASN A 45 2.38 13.58 10.73
C ASN A 45 1.23 14.31 11.43
N ALA A 46 0.28 14.86 10.67
CA ALA A 46 -0.89 15.53 11.23
C ALA A 46 -1.76 14.57 12.07
N MET A 47 -1.89 13.30 11.64
CA MET A 47 -2.55 12.26 12.42
C MET A 47 -1.79 11.97 13.72
N ALA A 48 -0.47 11.89 13.64
CA ALA A 48 0.39 11.65 14.81
C ALA A 48 0.23 12.77 15.86
N ASP A 49 0.19 14.03 15.43
CA ASP A 49 -0.03 15.17 16.33
C ASP A 49 -1.35 15.05 17.09
N LYS A 50 -2.43 14.70 16.39
CA LYS A 50 -3.73 14.46 17.03
C LYS A 50 -3.69 13.32 18.04
N MET A 51 -3.03 12.21 17.69
CA MET A 51 -2.92 11.03 18.56
C MET A 51 -2.09 11.32 19.81
N LEU A 52 -0.99 12.05 19.68
CA LEU A 52 -0.11 12.39 20.79
C LEU A 52 -0.72 13.48 21.71
N GLY A 53 -1.56 14.34 21.18
CA GLY A 53 -2.30 15.36 21.93
C GLY A 53 -3.57 14.88 22.61
N SER A 54 -3.97 13.62 22.46
CA SER A 54 -5.19 13.06 23.05
C SER A 54 -4.90 12.01 24.11
N GLU A 55 -5.43 12.19 25.30
CA GLU A 55 -5.33 11.19 26.39
C GLU A 55 -6.15 9.91 26.10
N GLU A 56 -7.12 9.99 25.18
CA GLU A 56 -7.96 8.86 24.76
C GLU A 56 -7.24 7.90 23.80
N THR A 57 -6.07 8.29 23.26
CA THR A 57 -5.34 7.45 22.32
C THR A 57 -4.85 6.17 22.99
N PRO A 58 -5.24 4.99 22.48
CA PRO A 58 -4.78 3.72 23.03
C PRO A 58 -3.25 3.62 23.01
N LYS A 59 -2.64 3.24 24.14
CA LYS A 59 -1.18 3.18 24.32
C LYS A 59 -0.46 2.38 23.25
N HIS A 60 -1.06 1.30 22.75
CA HIS A 60 -0.46 0.47 21.71
C HIS A 60 -0.38 1.18 20.33
N LEU A 61 -1.14 2.26 20.12
CA LEU A 61 -1.09 3.06 18.89
C LEU A 61 -0.05 4.20 18.96
N LEU A 62 0.37 4.63 20.15
CA LEU A 62 1.34 5.72 20.30
C LEU A 62 2.68 5.42 19.62
N LYS A 63 3.09 4.16 19.55
CA LYS A 63 4.29 3.75 18.82
C LYS A 63 4.24 4.13 17.32
N TYR A 64 3.06 4.05 16.70
CA TYR A 64 2.88 4.45 15.31
C TYR A 64 2.94 5.97 15.16
N ALA A 65 2.31 6.72 16.08
CA ALA A 65 2.37 8.17 16.07
C ALA A 65 3.83 8.67 16.16
N HIS A 66 4.62 8.15 17.07
CA HIS A 66 6.05 8.48 17.18
C HIS A 66 6.85 8.08 15.94
N MET A 67 6.51 6.93 15.33
CA MET A 67 7.18 6.49 14.10
C MET A 67 6.86 7.42 12.92
N TRP A 68 5.59 7.79 12.73
CA TRP A 68 5.18 8.70 11.67
C TRP A 68 5.81 10.10 11.81
N LYS A 69 5.93 10.60 13.04
CA LYS A 69 6.64 11.86 13.29
C LYS A 69 8.09 11.77 12.83
N ARG A 70 8.83 10.74 13.27
CA ARG A 70 10.22 10.55 12.85
C ARG A 70 10.38 10.38 11.34
N MET A 71 9.46 9.66 10.68
CA MET A 71 9.48 9.51 9.22
C MET A 71 9.31 10.86 8.52
N TYR A 72 8.40 11.70 9.02
CA TYR A 72 8.16 13.03 8.47
C TYR A 72 9.33 13.98 8.72
N GLU A 73 9.86 14.02 9.94
CA GLU A 73 11.03 14.83 10.32
C GLU A 73 12.24 14.47 9.45
N SER A 74 12.55 13.18 9.32
CA SER A 74 13.63 12.71 8.44
C SER A 74 13.42 13.09 6.97
N PHE A 75 12.18 13.06 6.49
CA PHE A 75 11.85 13.51 5.14
C PHE A 75 12.04 15.02 4.97
N VAL A 76 11.67 15.83 5.95
CA VAL A 76 11.83 17.30 5.89
C VAL A 76 13.30 17.69 5.95
N GLU A 77 14.10 17.02 6.79
CA GLU A 77 15.55 17.26 6.88
C GLU A 77 16.30 16.87 5.60
N ASN A 78 15.93 15.74 5.00
CA ASN A 78 16.56 15.26 3.77
C ASN A 78 15.56 14.49 2.90
N PRO A 79 14.85 15.20 1.98
CA PRO A 79 13.86 14.56 1.09
C PRO A 79 14.42 13.44 0.21
N ASP A 80 15.71 13.51 -0.14
CA ASP A 80 16.42 12.49 -0.93
C ASP A 80 17.05 11.39 -0.07
N GLY A 81 16.92 11.50 1.24
CA GLY A 81 17.44 10.55 2.22
C GLY A 81 16.74 9.19 2.20
N PRO A 82 16.89 8.40 3.29
CA PRO A 82 16.23 7.12 3.42
C PRO A 82 14.70 7.25 3.33
N ASP A 83 14.08 6.41 2.53
CA ASP A 83 12.63 6.35 2.38
C ASP A 83 12.07 5.15 3.15
N GLN A 84 11.42 5.42 4.28
CA GLN A 84 10.80 4.40 5.12
C GLN A 84 9.32 4.15 4.76
N LEU A 85 8.76 4.90 3.79
CA LEU A 85 7.39 4.73 3.35
C LEU A 85 7.29 3.84 2.10
N PHE A 86 8.09 4.12 1.07
CA PHE A 86 8.06 3.39 -0.20
C PHE A 86 9.41 2.76 -0.57
N PHE A 87 10.43 2.89 0.30
CA PHE A 87 11.77 2.28 0.16
C PHE A 87 12.47 2.61 -1.16
N LYS A 88 12.20 3.80 -1.72
CA LYS A 88 12.71 4.22 -3.04
C LYS A 88 12.33 3.24 -4.16
N ALA A 89 11.22 2.54 -4.01
CA ALA A 89 10.72 1.67 -5.05
C ALA A 89 10.33 2.49 -6.30
N PRO A 90 10.58 1.96 -7.50
CA PRO A 90 10.32 2.68 -8.75
C PRO A 90 8.84 2.65 -9.17
N LEU A 91 7.99 1.89 -8.47
CA LEU A 91 6.63 1.64 -8.87
C LEU A 91 5.71 1.45 -7.67
N LEU A 92 4.56 2.14 -7.69
CA LEU A 92 3.43 1.79 -6.86
C LEU A 92 2.27 1.35 -7.75
N ILE A 93 1.57 0.30 -7.33
CA ILE A 93 0.30 -0.13 -7.94
C ILE A 93 -0.78 0.00 -6.88
N ILE A 94 -1.73 0.88 -7.11
CA ILE A 94 -2.84 1.11 -6.19
C ILE A 94 -4.06 0.40 -6.76
N VAL A 95 -4.55 -0.59 -6.04
CA VAL A 95 -5.75 -1.35 -6.38
C VAL A 95 -6.96 -0.68 -5.76
N LYS A 96 -7.98 -0.41 -6.57
CA LYS A 96 -9.22 0.23 -6.16
C LYS A 96 -10.40 -0.64 -6.58
N ALA A 97 -11.44 -0.72 -5.77
CA ALA A 97 -12.67 -1.45 -6.08
C ALA A 97 -13.82 -0.93 -5.21
N GLN A 98 -15.05 -1.19 -5.61
CA GLN A 98 -16.21 -1.00 -4.75
C GLN A 98 -16.30 -2.14 -3.72
N ASN A 99 -16.02 -3.38 -4.16
CA ASN A 99 -16.01 -4.57 -3.33
C ASN A 99 -14.59 -4.89 -2.84
N GLU A 100 -14.41 -4.88 -1.51
CA GLU A 100 -13.11 -5.14 -0.88
C GLU A 100 -12.59 -6.56 -1.14
N ILE A 101 -13.49 -7.56 -1.26
CA ILE A 101 -13.10 -8.94 -1.54
C ILE A 101 -12.51 -9.05 -2.95
N ASP A 102 -13.17 -8.44 -3.95
CA ASP A 102 -12.73 -8.51 -5.34
C ASP A 102 -11.36 -7.84 -5.51
N GLY A 103 -11.17 -6.66 -4.94
CA GLY A 103 -9.88 -5.98 -4.93
C GLY A 103 -8.79 -6.74 -4.15
N GLY A 104 -9.16 -7.38 -3.03
CA GLY A 104 -8.25 -8.22 -2.24
C GLY A 104 -7.78 -9.46 -3.00
N LEU A 105 -8.70 -10.15 -3.70
CA LEU A 105 -8.36 -11.30 -4.55
C LEU A 105 -7.46 -10.90 -5.73
N ALA A 106 -7.74 -9.75 -6.35
CA ALA A 106 -6.89 -9.21 -7.42
C ALA A 106 -5.48 -8.91 -6.89
N SER A 107 -5.37 -8.21 -5.75
CA SER A 107 -4.09 -7.88 -5.12
C SER A 107 -3.28 -9.14 -4.79
N ALA A 108 -3.91 -10.19 -4.28
CA ALA A 108 -3.24 -11.45 -3.97
C ALA A 108 -2.67 -12.16 -5.21
N LYS A 109 -3.42 -12.16 -6.34
CA LYS A 109 -2.90 -12.73 -7.60
C LYS A 109 -1.78 -11.88 -8.19
N MET A 110 -1.88 -10.56 -8.08
CA MET A 110 -0.82 -9.65 -8.52
C MET A 110 0.48 -9.86 -7.71
N GLU A 111 0.38 -10.08 -6.40
CA GLU A 111 1.53 -10.41 -5.54
C GLU A 111 2.23 -11.67 -6.04
N LEU A 112 1.49 -12.74 -6.32
CA LEU A 112 2.05 -13.99 -6.86
C LEU A 112 2.73 -13.78 -8.22
N MET A 113 2.16 -12.94 -9.09
CA MET A 113 2.77 -12.61 -10.38
C MET A 113 4.06 -11.79 -10.20
N ILE A 114 4.07 -10.83 -9.26
CA ILE A 114 5.27 -10.05 -8.91
C ILE A 114 6.40 -10.97 -8.49
N ASP A 115 6.13 -11.92 -7.59
CA ASP A 115 7.11 -12.91 -7.15
C ASP A 115 7.59 -13.80 -8.31
N ALA A 116 6.69 -14.26 -9.16
CA ALA A 116 7.02 -15.08 -10.34
C ALA A 116 7.91 -14.34 -11.35
N LEU A 117 7.82 -13.00 -11.40
CA LEU A 117 8.65 -12.15 -12.25
C LEU A 117 10.01 -11.79 -11.62
N GLY A 118 10.32 -12.34 -10.43
CA GLY A 118 11.55 -12.04 -9.68
C GLY A 118 11.58 -10.63 -9.09
N LEU A 119 10.41 -10.02 -8.91
CA LEU A 119 10.25 -8.74 -8.25
C LEU A 119 9.85 -8.95 -6.78
N GLY A 120 9.98 -7.90 -5.98
CA GLY A 120 9.47 -7.88 -4.62
C GLY A 120 8.33 -6.87 -4.48
N THR A 121 7.42 -7.15 -3.55
CA THR A 121 6.38 -6.21 -3.17
C THR A 121 6.11 -6.20 -1.68
N TYR A 122 5.56 -5.09 -1.21
CA TYR A 122 4.92 -5.04 0.09
C TYR A 122 3.69 -4.14 0.03
N PHE A 123 2.72 -4.39 0.91
CA PHE A 123 1.48 -3.62 1.01
C PHE A 123 1.65 -2.45 1.99
N SER A 124 1.52 -1.21 1.50
CA SER A 124 1.71 0.01 2.31
C SER A 124 0.44 0.42 3.03
N GLY A 125 0.15 -0.20 4.19
CA GLY A 125 -0.98 0.19 5.02
C GLY A 125 -0.91 1.61 5.57
N PHE A 126 0.28 2.23 5.62
CA PHE A 126 0.41 3.64 6.00
C PHE A 126 -0.10 4.57 4.91
N PHE A 127 0.14 4.23 3.65
CA PHE A 127 -0.44 4.96 2.53
C PHE A 127 -1.98 4.88 2.55
N GLU A 128 -2.53 3.69 2.69
CA GLU A 128 -3.98 3.48 2.76
C GLU A 128 -4.62 4.29 3.89
N ARG A 129 -4.00 4.28 5.07
CA ARG A 129 -4.46 5.05 6.22
C ARG A 129 -4.39 6.56 5.97
N ALA A 130 -3.33 7.07 5.37
CA ALA A 130 -3.21 8.48 5.02
C ALA A 130 -4.25 8.88 3.97
N ALA A 131 -4.43 8.06 2.95
CA ALA A 131 -5.38 8.31 1.88
C ALA A 131 -6.85 8.34 2.38
N SER A 132 -7.19 7.51 3.37
CA SER A 132 -8.53 7.55 4.00
C SER A 132 -8.80 8.84 4.78
N MET A 133 -7.77 9.59 5.15
CA MET A 133 -7.85 10.84 5.92
C MET A 133 -7.60 12.10 5.09
N ASN A 134 -7.13 11.94 3.86
CA ASN A 134 -6.79 13.05 2.98
C ASN A 134 -7.38 12.83 1.58
N PRO A 135 -8.54 13.43 1.29
CA PRO A 135 -9.21 13.28 -0.01
C PRO A 135 -8.35 13.69 -1.22
N LYS A 136 -7.40 14.62 -1.04
CA LYS A 136 -6.49 15.03 -2.13
C LYS A 136 -5.60 13.89 -2.63
N ILE A 137 -5.28 12.91 -1.76
CA ILE A 137 -4.58 11.71 -2.18
C ILE A 137 -5.49 10.88 -3.10
N GLY A 138 -6.76 10.72 -2.71
CA GLY A 138 -7.77 10.04 -3.54
C GLY A 138 -7.93 10.70 -4.92
N GLU A 139 -8.05 12.03 -4.95
CA GLU A 139 -8.14 12.81 -6.19
C GLU A 139 -6.89 12.58 -7.08
N MET A 140 -5.71 12.65 -6.50
CA MET A 140 -4.44 12.47 -7.22
C MET A 140 -4.30 11.09 -7.87
N ILE A 141 -4.81 10.04 -7.23
CA ILE A 141 -4.78 8.67 -7.77
C ILE A 141 -6.00 8.31 -8.62
N GLY A 142 -6.89 9.27 -8.86
CA GLY A 142 -8.11 9.07 -9.65
C GLY A 142 -9.11 8.12 -8.99
N LEU A 143 -9.29 8.23 -7.66
CA LEU A 143 -10.32 7.47 -6.93
C LEU A 143 -11.71 8.00 -7.34
N LYS A 144 -12.58 7.11 -7.79
CA LYS A 144 -13.94 7.45 -8.21
C LYS A 144 -14.92 7.32 -7.05
N GLU A 145 -16.10 7.92 -7.22
CA GLU A 145 -17.20 7.76 -6.28
C GLU A 145 -17.57 6.27 -6.12
N GLY A 146 -17.72 5.84 -4.88
CA GLY A 146 -18.00 4.44 -4.54
C GLY A 146 -16.78 3.51 -4.51
N GLU A 147 -15.64 3.91 -5.10
CA GLU A 147 -14.41 3.14 -4.99
C GLU A 147 -13.73 3.34 -3.63
N LYS A 148 -13.08 2.28 -3.18
CA LYS A 148 -12.16 2.28 -2.03
C LYS A 148 -10.75 1.92 -2.50
N ILE A 149 -9.74 2.43 -1.83
CA ILE A 149 -8.37 1.93 -1.97
C ILE A 149 -8.32 0.59 -1.23
N ILE A 150 -8.04 -0.48 -1.95
CA ILE A 150 -7.98 -1.84 -1.40
C ILE A 150 -6.56 -2.19 -0.98
N SER A 151 -5.58 -1.78 -1.79
CA SER A 151 -4.17 -1.95 -1.45
C SER A 151 -3.29 -0.94 -2.17
N CYS A 152 -2.14 -0.64 -1.58
CA CYS A 152 -1.04 0.05 -2.23
C CYS A 152 0.16 -0.90 -2.24
N MET A 153 0.44 -1.47 -3.40
CA MET A 153 1.56 -2.39 -3.62
C MET A 153 2.78 -1.57 -4.00
N VAL A 154 3.82 -1.64 -3.18
CA VAL A 154 5.13 -1.03 -3.44
C VAL A 154 6.00 -2.07 -4.12
N VAL A 155 6.36 -1.84 -5.39
CA VAL A 155 6.97 -2.87 -6.25
C VAL A 155 8.36 -2.44 -6.70
N GLY A 156 9.31 -3.38 -6.63
CA GLY A 156 10.68 -3.13 -7.06
C GLY A 156 11.53 -4.39 -7.10
N TYR A 157 12.81 -4.23 -7.40
CA TYR A 157 13.77 -5.33 -7.30
C TYR A 157 14.24 -5.49 -5.87
N PRO A 158 14.07 -6.69 -5.25
CA PRO A 158 14.47 -6.92 -3.86
C PRO A 158 15.98 -6.80 -3.70
N ARG A 159 16.41 -6.08 -2.64
CA ARG A 159 17.84 -6.01 -2.25
C ARG A 159 18.23 -7.06 -1.22
N VAL A 160 17.25 -7.80 -0.72
CA VAL A 160 17.43 -8.82 0.30
C VAL A 160 16.90 -10.15 -0.20
N GLU A 161 17.59 -11.21 0.12
CA GLU A 161 17.14 -12.59 -0.12
C GLU A 161 16.76 -13.22 1.23
N TYR A 162 15.53 -13.69 1.34
CA TYR A 162 15.06 -14.39 2.52
C TYR A 162 15.52 -15.85 2.47
N LYS A 163 16.37 -16.25 3.40
CA LYS A 163 16.90 -17.63 3.47
C LYS A 163 15.88 -18.65 4.02
N ARG A 164 14.74 -18.19 4.55
CA ARG A 164 13.68 -19.03 5.08
C ARG A 164 12.35 -18.30 5.06
N THR A 165 11.25 -19.03 5.03
CA THR A 165 9.90 -18.48 5.23
C THR A 165 9.72 -17.94 6.63
N VAL A 166 8.87 -16.92 6.77
CA VAL A 166 8.47 -16.39 8.09
C VAL A 166 7.70 -17.48 8.86
N PRO A 167 8.04 -17.76 10.12
CA PRO A 167 7.29 -18.69 10.94
C PRO A 167 5.81 -18.32 11.01
N ARG A 168 4.94 -19.28 10.79
CA ARG A 168 3.47 -19.10 10.86
C ARG A 168 2.91 -19.92 11.99
N LYS A 169 1.84 -19.42 12.62
CA LYS A 169 1.05 -20.22 13.56
C LYS A 169 0.39 -21.38 12.82
N PRO A 170 0.14 -22.52 13.48
CA PRO A 170 -0.63 -23.62 12.90
C PRO A 170 -1.98 -23.14 12.38
N ALA A 171 -2.43 -23.74 11.27
CA ALA A 171 -3.75 -23.46 10.74
C ALA A 171 -4.82 -23.94 11.74
N ARG A 172 -5.84 -23.12 11.93
CA ARG A 172 -7.04 -23.50 12.71
C ARG A 172 -8.07 -24.02 11.74
N VAL A 173 -8.29 -25.33 11.74
CA VAL A 173 -9.20 -26.02 10.81
C VAL A 173 -10.26 -26.74 11.61
N THR A 174 -11.53 -26.48 11.32
CA THR A 174 -12.65 -27.27 11.82
C THR A 174 -13.10 -28.21 10.72
N ARG A 175 -13.27 -29.50 11.04
CA ARG A 175 -13.88 -30.51 10.16
C ARG A 175 -15.19 -30.89 10.78
N MET A 176 -16.26 -30.83 9.98
CA MET A 176 -17.62 -31.25 10.39
C MET A 176 -18.03 -32.46 9.58
#